data_9d2b51df07364e1f37d460b63409eb61
#
_entry.id   9d2b51df07364e1f37d460b63409eb61
#
_cell.length_a   1.000
_cell.length_b   1.000
_cell.length_c   1.000
_cell.angle_alpha   90.00
_cell.angle_beta   90.00
_cell.angle_gamma   90.00
#
_symmetry.space_group_name_H-M   'P 1'
#
loop_
_entity.id
_entity.type
_entity.pdbx_description
1 polymer ?
#
loop_
_entity_poly.entity_id
_entity_poly.type
_entity_poly.pdbx_seq_one_letter_code
_entity_poly.pdbx_strand_id
1 'polypeptide(L)'
;RAADADVEVVAPEDARAWIDALDGDGPGDGRAGPFDADDSVYCSVDVDALDPAYAPGTGTMEPFGLDPREVRDLVRAVAPHADGFDVVEVNDRDDGQAAALGGKLLREFVFSHADATR
;
A
#
# COMPACT_ATOMS: atom_id res chain seq x y z
N ARG A 1 -5.51 -0.32 21.38
CA ARG A 1 -5.37 1.00 20.73
C ARG A 1 -3.98 1.13 20.13
N ALA A 2 -3.86 1.90 19.04
CA ALA A 2 -2.61 2.02 18.29
C ALA A 2 -1.45 2.49 19.16
N ALA A 3 -1.67 3.43 20.08
CA ALA A 3 -0.63 3.99 20.96
C ALA A 3 -0.05 2.95 21.91
N ASP A 4 -0.82 1.92 22.28
CA ASP A 4 -0.38 0.88 23.22
C ASP A 4 0.25 -0.31 22.48
N ALA A 5 0.07 -0.40 21.15
CA ALA A 5 0.46 -1.54 20.33
C ALA A 5 1.70 -1.28 19.47
N ASP A 6 2.42 -0.18 19.67
CA ASP A 6 3.56 0.22 18.85
C ASP A 6 3.19 0.26 17.35
N VAL A 7 2.05 0.88 17.05
CA VAL A 7 1.53 1.03 15.70
C VAL A 7 1.53 2.50 15.30
N GLU A 8 2.13 2.79 14.15
CA GLU A 8 2.01 4.10 13.52
C GLU A 8 0.73 4.16 12.68
N VAL A 9 -0.09 5.17 12.92
CA VAL A 9 -1.31 5.40 12.14
C VAL A 9 -1.11 6.66 11.30
N VAL A 10 -1.27 6.52 9.98
CA VAL A 10 -1.15 7.61 9.02
C VAL A 10 -2.53 7.93 8.47
N ALA A 11 -2.98 9.16 8.67
CA ALA A 11 -4.27 9.60 8.14
C ALA A 11 -4.21 9.72 6.60
N PRO A 12 -5.34 9.55 5.90
CA PRO A 12 -5.35 9.64 4.43
C PRO A 12 -4.78 10.94 3.88
N GLU A 13 -5.02 12.07 4.54
CA GLU A 13 -4.51 13.37 4.13
C GLU A 13 -2.98 13.49 4.26
N ASP A 14 -2.37 12.64 5.07
CA ASP A 14 -0.91 12.61 5.26
C ASP A 14 -0.24 11.50 4.44
N ALA A 15 -1.04 10.69 3.75
CA ALA A 15 -0.54 9.51 3.06
C ALA A 15 0.48 9.86 1.97
N ARG A 16 0.24 10.91 1.19
CA ARG A 16 1.15 11.30 0.11
C ARG A 16 2.54 11.67 0.65
N ALA A 17 2.60 12.46 1.70
CA ALA A 17 3.87 12.83 2.32
C ALA A 17 4.60 11.60 2.90
N TRP A 18 3.85 10.68 3.49
CA TRP A 18 4.40 9.45 4.05
C TRP A 18 4.95 8.53 2.95
N ILE A 19 4.22 8.38 1.84
CA ILE A 19 4.64 7.59 0.69
C ILE A 19 5.91 8.17 0.06
N ASP A 20 5.95 9.49 -0.11
CA ASP A 20 7.11 10.17 -0.67
C ASP A 20 8.35 10.02 0.22
N ALA A 21 8.15 10.00 1.53
CA ALA A 21 9.24 9.75 2.48
C ALA A 21 9.77 8.30 2.42
N LEU A 22 8.90 7.33 2.11
CA LEU A 22 9.32 5.94 1.89
C LEU A 22 10.16 5.78 0.63
N ASP A 23 9.78 6.47 -0.44
CA ASP A 23 10.39 6.36 -1.76
C ASP A 23 11.60 7.27 -1.90
N GLY A 24 11.71 8.28 -1.05
CA GLY A 24 12.80 9.23 -1.08
C GLY A 24 14.09 8.68 -0.48
N ASP A 25 15.21 9.26 -0.91
CA ASP A 25 16.47 9.11 -0.20
C ASP A 25 16.27 9.71 1.19
N GLY A 26 16.08 8.87 2.18
CA GLY A 26 16.06 9.31 3.57
C GLY A 26 17.30 10.11 3.89
N PRO A 27 17.31 10.86 4.98
CA PRO A 27 18.45 11.67 5.36
C PRO A 27 19.68 10.79 5.56
N GLY A 28 20.47 10.58 4.56
CA GLY A 28 21.83 10.01 4.51
C GLY A 28 22.31 9.04 5.60
N ASP A 29 21.39 8.46 6.37
CA ASP A 29 21.70 7.56 7.48
C ASP A 29 21.70 6.06 7.07
N GLY A 30 21.54 5.79 5.78
CA GLY A 30 21.52 4.44 5.25
C GLY A 30 20.18 3.72 5.41
N ARG A 31 19.15 4.41 5.89
CA ARG A 31 17.81 3.85 6.01
C ARG A 31 17.00 4.13 4.77
N ALA A 32 16.42 3.08 4.22
CA ALA A 32 15.42 3.20 3.15
C ALA A 32 14.04 3.30 3.81
N GLY A 33 13.67 4.52 4.20
CA GLY A 33 12.39 4.77 4.88
C GLY A 33 12.34 4.15 6.28
N PRO A 34 11.16 3.70 6.77
CA PRO A 34 10.98 3.19 8.11
C PRO A 34 11.46 1.76 8.31
N PHE A 35 11.94 1.09 7.26
CA PHE A 35 12.34 -0.32 7.33
C PHE A 35 13.85 -0.46 7.41
N ASP A 36 14.31 -1.25 8.38
CA ASP A 36 15.71 -1.65 8.46
C ASP A 36 15.94 -2.86 7.54
N ALA A 37 17.20 -3.06 7.12
CA ALA A 37 17.56 -4.15 6.21
C ALA A 37 17.20 -5.55 6.74
N ASP A 38 17.17 -5.69 8.07
CA ASP A 38 16.87 -6.97 8.73
C ASP A 38 15.39 -7.16 9.07
N ASP A 39 14.55 -6.17 8.77
CA ASP A 39 13.12 -6.26 9.04
C ASP A 39 12.44 -7.25 8.11
N SER A 40 11.52 -8.03 8.66
CA SER A 40 10.55 -8.78 7.88
C SER A 40 9.32 -7.91 7.67
N VAL A 41 8.99 -7.64 6.42
CA VAL A 41 7.90 -6.74 6.06
C VAL A 41 6.83 -7.49 5.27
N TYR A 42 5.62 -7.44 5.75
CA TYR A 42 4.46 -7.96 5.03
C TYR A 42 3.51 -6.80 4.72
N CYS A 43 3.14 -6.65 3.46
CA CYS A 43 2.24 -5.60 3.02
C CYS A 43 0.87 -6.19 2.69
N SER A 44 -0.16 -5.73 3.37
CA SER A 44 -1.54 -6.11 3.07
C SER A 44 -2.29 -4.87 2.61
N VAL A 45 -2.87 -4.94 1.43
CA VAL A 45 -3.68 -3.87 0.87
C VAL A 45 -5.15 -4.26 0.96
N ASP A 46 -5.88 -3.51 1.77
CA ASP A 46 -7.33 -3.62 1.85
C ASP A 46 -7.93 -2.65 0.84
N VAL A 47 -8.76 -3.15 -0.10
CA VAL A 47 -9.36 -2.28 -1.12
C VAL A 47 -10.31 -1.25 -0.54
N ASP A 48 -10.74 -1.42 0.72
CA ASP A 48 -11.51 -0.40 1.44
C ASP A 48 -10.71 0.88 1.68
N ALA A 49 -9.38 0.81 1.63
CA ALA A 49 -8.53 1.99 1.75
C ALA A 49 -8.66 2.94 0.55
N LEU A 50 -9.09 2.41 -0.59
CA LEU A 50 -9.36 3.22 -1.78
C LEU A 50 -10.73 3.86 -1.69
N ASP A 51 -10.83 5.08 -2.21
CA ASP A 51 -12.13 5.74 -2.27
C ASP A 51 -13.11 4.92 -3.13
N PRO A 52 -14.39 4.80 -2.73
CA PRO A 52 -15.39 4.03 -3.48
C PRO A 52 -15.62 4.54 -4.91
N ALA A 53 -15.22 5.77 -5.21
CA ALA A 53 -15.25 6.27 -6.59
C ALA A 53 -14.38 5.42 -7.53
N TYR A 54 -13.35 4.75 -6.99
CA TYR A 54 -12.43 3.92 -7.76
C TYR A 54 -12.64 2.42 -7.50
N ALA A 55 -12.96 2.05 -6.27
CA ALA A 55 -13.07 0.66 -5.87
C ALA A 55 -14.34 0.43 -5.02
N PRO A 56 -15.54 0.49 -5.64
CA PRO A 56 -16.77 0.23 -4.90
C PRO A 56 -17.02 -1.26 -4.61
N GLY A 57 -16.25 -2.16 -5.22
CA GLY A 57 -16.36 -3.61 -5.04
C GLY A 57 -15.75 -4.12 -3.76
N THR A 58 -16.27 -3.65 -2.64
CA THR A 58 -15.85 -4.02 -1.30
C THR A 58 -17.05 -4.10 -0.38
N GLY A 59 -16.90 -4.79 0.75
CA GLY A 59 -17.97 -4.93 1.74
C GLY A 59 -18.27 -3.64 2.49
N THR A 60 -17.27 -2.78 2.66
CA THR A 60 -17.41 -1.54 3.43
C THR A 60 -16.86 -0.36 2.64
N MET A 61 -17.77 0.41 2.05
CA MET A 61 -17.40 1.60 1.27
C MET A 61 -17.25 2.80 2.22
N GLU A 62 -16.05 3.37 2.26
CA GLU A 62 -15.75 4.55 3.08
C GLU A 62 -15.32 5.71 2.18
N PRO A 63 -16.04 6.87 2.22
CA PRO A 63 -15.63 8.04 1.44
C PRO A 63 -14.31 8.64 1.97
N PHE A 64 -13.70 9.51 1.17
CA PHE A 64 -12.44 10.18 1.48
C PHE A 64 -11.25 9.22 1.58
N GLY A 65 -11.30 8.15 0.81
CA GLY A 65 -10.21 7.19 0.72
C GLY A 65 -9.08 7.64 -0.21
N LEU A 66 -8.10 6.77 -0.35
CA LEU A 66 -6.95 7.00 -1.22
C LEU A 66 -7.34 6.82 -2.69
N ASP A 67 -6.60 7.46 -3.59
CA ASP A 67 -6.74 7.20 -5.01
C ASP A 67 -5.83 6.04 -5.47
N PRO A 68 -6.06 5.46 -6.66
CA PRO A 68 -5.26 4.34 -7.14
C PRO A 68 -3.77 4.66 -7.32
N ARG A 69 -3.42 5.89 -7.66
CA ARG A 69 -2.03 6.29 -7.84
C ARG A 69 -1.28 6.34 -6.51
N GLU A 70 -1.95 6.83 -5.48
CA GLU A 70 -1.37 6.83 -4.14
C GLU A 70 -1.08 5.42 -3.65
N VAL A 71 -2.03 4.50 -3.81
CA VAL A 71 -1.85 3.10 -3.40
C VAL A 71 -0.80 2.41 -4.28
N ARG A 72 -0.79 2.69 -5.59
CA ARG A 72 0.25 2.19 -6.50
C ARG A 72 1.64 2.63 -6.04
N ASP A 73 1.80 3.91 -5.74
CA ASP A 73 3.09 4.46 -5.33
C ASP A 73 3.53 3.90 -3.98
N LEU A 74 2.59 3.69 -3.07
CA LEU A 74 2.85 3.00 -1.80
C LEU A 74 3.35 1.57 -2.05
N VAL A 75 2.66 0.81 -2.89
CA VAL A 75 3.04 -0.56 -3.23
C VAL A 75 4.44 -0.60 -3.85
N ARG A 76 4.74 0.31 -4.77
CA ARG A 76 6.07 0.41 -5.38
C ARG A 76 7.16 0.72 -4.36
N ALA A 77 6.86 1.60 -3.41
CA ALA A 77 7.82 1.99 -2.38
C ALA A 77 8.10 0.86 -1.38
N VAL A 78 7.08 0.08 -1.03
CA VAL A 78 7.18 -1.01 -0.06
C VAL A 78 7.74 -2.28 -0.67
N ALA A 79 7.44 -2.56 -1.93
CA ALA A 79 7.79 -3.82 -2.59
C ALA A 79 9.26 -4.23 -2.46
N PRO A 80 10.24 -3.31 -2.59
CA PRO A 80 11.66 -3.69 -2.42
C PRO A 80 12.01 -4.24 -1.04
N HIS A 81 11.23 -3.89 -0.03
CA HIS A 81 11.47 -4.27 1.36
C HIS A 81 10.56 -5.41 1.83
N ALA A 82 9.58 -5.81 1.03
CA ALA A 82 8.54 -6.74 1.45
C ALA A 82 8.96 -8.20 1.23
N ASP A 83 8.58 -9.03 2.17
CA ASP A 83 8.71 -10.49 2.10
C ASP A 83 7.41 -11.15 1.68
N GLY A 84 6.30 -10.43 1.75
CA GLY A 84 5.00 -10.93 1.35
C GLY A 84 4.03 -9.80 1.07
N PHE A 85 2.97 -10.14 0.33
CA PHE A 85 1.97 -9.17 -0.12
C PHE A 85 0.64 -9.87 -0.32
N ASP A 86 -0.43 -9.17 0.04
CA ASP A 86 -1.78 -9.59 -0.34
C ASP A 86 -2.69 -8.41 -0.63
N VAL A 87 -3.81 -8.70 -1.27
CA VAL A 87 -4.91 -7.78 -1.48
C VAL A 87 -6.17 -8.43 -0.91
N VAL A 88 -6.86 -7.74 -0.02
CA VAL A 88 -8.01 -8.29 0.71
C VAL A 88 -9.26 -7.44 0.49
N GLU A 89 -10.39 -7.97 0.91
CA GLU A 89 -11.70 -7.32 0.91
C GLU A 89 -12.26 -7.01 -0.48
N VAL A 90 -11.77 -7.69 -1.52
CA VAL A 90 -12.33 -7.57 -2.87
C VAL A 90 -13.68 -8.28 -2.92
N ASN A 91 -14.69 -7.58 -3.41
CA ASN A 91 -16.05 -8.08 -3.59
C ASN A 91 -16.50 -7.75 -5.02
N ASP A 92 -17.16 -8.68 -5.69
CA ASP A 92 -17.54 -8.54 -7.09
C ASP A 92 -18.82 -7.74 -7.33
N ARG A 93 -19.32 -7.03 -6.33
CA ARG A 93 -20.56 -6.23 -6.40
C ARG A 93 -20.53 -5.15 -7.48
N ASP A 94 -19.36 -4.81 -7.99
CA ASP A 94 -19.12 -3.77 -9.00
C ASP A 94 -18.71 -4.35 -10.37
N ASP A 95 -19.06 -5.60 -10.63
CA ASP A 95 -18.71 -6.31 -11.87
C ASP A 95 -17.20 -6.39 -12.14
N GLY A 96 -16.39 -6.42 -11.08
CA GLY A 96 -14.97 -6.66 -11.21
C GLY A 96 -14.10 -5.42 -11.27
N GLN A 97 -14.63 -4.23 -11.09
CA GLN A 97 -13.82 -3.01 -11.09
C GLN A 97 -12.76 -3.02 -9.98
N ALA A 98 -13.15 -3.32 -8.74
CA ALA A 98 -12.22 -3.44 -7.64
C ALA A 98 -11.27 -4.62 -7.82
N ALA A 99 -11.74 -5.74 -8.35
CA ALA A 99 -10.90 -6.89 -8.67
C ALA A 99 -9.82 -6.56 -9.70
N ALA A 100 -10.17 -5.82 -10.74
CA ALA A 100 -9.21 -5.37 -11.76
C ALA A 100 -8.15 -4.46 -11.15
N LEU A 101 -8.56 -3.54 -10.28
CA LEU A 101 -7.63 -2.67 -9.57
C LEU A 101 -6.72 -3.46 -8.64
N GLY A 102 -7.27 -4.39 -7.87
CA GLY A 102 -6.49 -5.29 -7.01
C GLY A 102 -5.46 -6.09 -7.80
N GLY A 103 -5.83 -6.60 -8.96
CA GLY A 103 -4.93 -7.29 -9.87
C GLY A 103 -3.80 -6.40 -10.38
N LYS A 104 -4.10 -5.14 -10.67
CA LYS A 104 -3.09 -4.15 -11.06
C LYS A 104 -2.12 -3.85 -9.93
N LEU A 105 -2.60 -3.74 -8.71
CA LEU A 105 -1.74 -3.51 -7.54
C LEU A 105 -0.82 -4.70 -7.28
N LEU A 106 -1.35 -5.91 -7.42
CA LEU A 106 -0.55 -7.12 -7.31
C LEU A 106 0.56 -7.15 -8.37
N ARG A 107 0.23 -6.78 -9.60
CA ARG A 107 1.20 -6.68 -10.69
C ARG A 107 2.30 -5.65 -10.37
N GLU A 108 1.91 -4.49 -9.86
CA GLU A 108 2.88 -3.46 -9.45
C GLU A 108 3.84 -3.97 -8.38
N PHE A 109 3.30 -4.71 -7.41
CA PHE A 109 4.13 -5.33 -6.39
C PHE A 109 5.15 -6.31 -6.99
N VAL A 110 4.67 -7.23 -7.83
CA VAL A 110 5.51 -8.28 -8.41
C VAL A 110 6.66 -7.67 -9.23
N PHE A 111 6.37 -6.71 -10.08
CA PHE A 111 7.40 -6.09 -10.90
C PHE A 111 8.38 -5.26 -10.08
N SER A 112 7.89 -4.48 -9.13
CA SER A 112 8.76 -3.65 -8.28
C SER A 112 9.66 -4.51 -7.38
N HIS A 113 9.12 -5.60 -6.86
CA HIS A 113 9.87 -6.54 -6.04
C HIS A 113 10.94 -7.26 -6.88
N ALA A 114 10.58 -7.73 -8.06
CA ALA A 114 11.51 -8.41 -8.96
C ALA A 114 12.67 -7.50 -9.40
N ASP A 115 12.37 -6.23 -9.70
CA ASP A 115 13.41 -5.27 -10.08
C ASP A 115 14.39 -5.02 -8.94
N ALA A 116 13.93 -4.98 -7.71
CA ALA A 116 14.78 -4.76 -6.54
C ALA A 116 15.68 -5.94 -6.21
N THR A 117 15.30 -7.16 -6.62
CA THR A 117 16.05 -8.39 -6.31
C THR A 117 16.98 -8.86 -7.44
N ARG A 118 17.09 -8.11 -8.51
CA ARG A 118 18.01 -8.42 -9.63
C ARG A 118 19.46 -8.15 -9.31
#